data_bcac195184ea16091ec3641de7910e97
#
_entry.id   bcac195184ea16091ec3641de7910e97
#
_cell.length_a   1.000
_cell.length_b   1.000
_cell.length_c   1.000
_cell.angle_alpha   90.00
_cell.angle_beta   90.00
_cell.angle_gamma   90.00
#
_symmetry.space_group_name_H-M   'P 1'
#
loop_
_entity.id
_entity.type
_entity.pdbx_description
1 polymer ?
#
loop_
_entity_poly.entity_id
_entity_poly.type
_entity_poly.pdbx_seq_one_letter_code
_entity_poly.pdbx_strand_id
1 'polypeptide(L)'
;MARRAFLLGGSGQTGHALIPKLAERGWDVVVGSRGEREVPPGVQHVAVDREVPGALEEAIGDGVDVLVDFAAFEPEHAEQLLSLRDRAGSLVVLSSAAVYFPEDEDELVRLPVPISERNATVAPGPGGYASKKRAIELALLEQDALPATLIRAGAIHGPWSTWSREWHFVKRVLDGRRVVVLAYRGASRFHTISVHNLAELIWLAAERPGRRVLNAGDPEPPTVLEIGRGVASELGHEWAEVLIGEPVGHVGETVWSTPHPVVLDMTDAEFELGYRPVTTYEQALPETVAWLVEATRDRDWRELMPQTAKIMESSFDYAAEDELVKRLTAG
;
A
#
# COMPACT_ATOMS: atom_id res chain seq x y z
N MET A 1 25.70 21.00 3.91
CA MET A 1 24.38 21.11 4.58
C MET A 1 23.76 19.74 4.59
N ALA A 2 22.91 19.39 5.56
CA ALA A 2 22.14 18.17 5.51
C ALA A 2 21.17 18.21 4.31
N ARG A 3 20.95 17.09 3.65
CA ARG A 3 19.95 16.99 2.58
C ARG A 3 18.56 17.06 3.20
N ARG A 4 17.65 17.72 2.52
CA ARG A 4 16.29 17.96 3.01
C ARG A 4 15.26 17.15 2.23
N ALA A 5 14.43 16.40 2.96
CA ALA A 5 13.32 15.63 2.42
C ALA A 5 11.98 16.19 2.90
N PHE A 6 11.05 16.45 1.98
CA PHE A 6 9.67 16.79 2.30
C PHE A 6 8.76 15.61 1.99
N LEU A 7 8.01 15.13 2.97
CA LEU A 7 7.15 13.97 2.87
C LEU A 7 5.68 14.40 2.87
N LEU A 8 5.09 14.58 1.71
CA LEU A 8 3.67 14.94 1.58
C LEU A 8 2.79 13.71 1.84
N GLY A 9 1.97 13.78 2.90
CA GLY A 9 1.23 12.65 3.42
C GLY A 9 2.05 11.72 4.32
N GLY A 10 3.22 12.20 4.81
CA GLY A 10 4.15 11.42 5.64
C GLY A 10 3.64 11.03 7.04
N SER A 11 2.46 11.45 7.44
CA SER A 11 1.77 10.97 8.66
C SER A 11 1.09 9.59 8.47
N GLY A 12 1.17 8.99 7.27
CA GLY A 12 0.66 7.64 6.97
C GLY A 12 1.66 6.53 7.30
N GLN A 13 1.21 5.28 7.14
CA GLN A 13 1.99 4.07 7.46
C GLN A 13 3.41 4.05 6.84
N THR A 14 3.53 4.40 5.55
CA THR A 14 4.83 4.41 4.87
C THR A 14 5.74 5.52 5.40
N GLY A 15 5.19 6.69 5.74
CA GLY A 15 5.94 7.78 6.35
C GLY A 15 6.52 7.39 7.71
N HIS A 16 5.75 6.69 8.54
CA HIS A 16 6.24 6.20 9.83
C HIS A 16 7.46 5.26 9.71
N ALA A 17 7.54 4.46 8.64
CA ALA A 17 8.69 3.61 8.36
C ALA A 17 9.86 4.37 7.69
N LEU A 18 9.55 5.37 6.86
CA LEU A 18 10.56 6.10 6.10
C LEU A 18 11.29 7.16 6.92
N ILE A 19 10.58 7.87 7.79
CA ILE A 19 11.12 8.98 8.58
C ILE A 19 12.35 8.58 9.38
N PRO A 20 12.32 7.52 10.25
CA PRO A 20 13.50 7.12 11.00
C PRO A 20 14.64 6.69 10.08
N LYS A 21 14.35 6.02 8.97
CA LYS A 21 15.32 5.59 7.98
C LYS A 21 16.06 6.77 7.33
N LEU A 22 15.37 7.84 6.98
CA LEU A 22 15.98 9.06 6.44
C LEU A 22 16.80 9.80 7.51
N ALA A 23 16.25 9.95 8.72
CA ALA A 23 16.92 10.63 9.82
C ALA A 23 18.24 9.95 10.20
N GLU A 24 18.27 8.62 10.32
CA GLU A 24 19.48 7.83 10.59
C GLU A 24 20.57 8.02 9.52
N ARG A 25 20.18 8.39 8.30
CA ARG A 25 21.08 8.66 7.17
C ARG A 25 21.41 10.13 6.97
N GLY A 26 21.07 10.96 7.97
CA GLY A 26 21.44 12.36 8.04
C GLY A 26 20.60 13.30 7.16
N TRP A 27 19.39 12.89 6.78
CA TRP A 27 18.43 13.76 6.12
C TRP A 27 17.69 14.63 7.15
N ASP A 28 17.47 15.89 6.80
CA ASP A 28 16.52 16.77 7.47
C ASP A 28 15.12 16.49 6.92
N VAL A 29 14.23 15.96 7.75
CA VAL A 29 12.93 15.46 7.32
C VAL A 29 11.82 16.39 7.78
N VAL A 30 11.02 16.86 6.83
CA VAL A 30 9.81 17.64 7.07
C VAL A 30 8.61 16.85 6.60
N VAL A 31 7.59 16.73 7.43
CA VAL A 31 6.32 16.09 7.09
C VAL A 31 5.26 17.13 6.78
N GLY A 32 4.72 17.09 5.56
CA GLY A 32 3.54 17.86 5.16
C GLY A 32 2.28 17.01 5.28
N SER A 33 1.29 17.44 6.07
CA SER A 33 -0.02 16.80 6.14
C SER A 33 -1.06 17.76 6.72
N ARG A 34 -2.35 17.42 6.62
CA ARG A 34 -3.45 18.23 7.18
C ARG A 34 -3.46 18.28 8.72
N GLY A 35 -2.59 17.52 9.39
CA GLY A 35 -2.53 17.47 10.86
C GLY A 35 -3.59 16.60 11.53
N GLU A 36 -4.28 15.76 10.77
CA GLU A 36 -5.33 14.86 11.28
C GLU A 36 -4.74 13.63 12.00
N ARG A 37 -3.45 13.37 11.84
CA ARG A 37 -2.74 12.22 12.41
C ARG A 37 -1.44 12.65 13.04
N GLU A 38 -1.03 11.90 14.04
CA GLU A 38 0.27 12.06 14.67
C GLU A 38 1.40 11.75 13.68
N VAL A 39 2.49 12.48 13.83
CA VAL A 39 3.76 12.21 13.14
C VAL A 39 4.76 11.65 14.16
N PRO A 40 5.77 10.89 13.72
CA PRO A 40 6.82 10.43 14.62
C PRO A 40 7.45 11.58 15.43
N PRO A 41 7.78 11.37 16.71
CA PRO A 41 8.37 12.40 17.55
C PRO A 41 9.72 12.86 17.00
N GLY A 42 10.03 14.16 17.16
CA GLY A 42 11.30 14.74 16.74
C GLY A 42 11.39 15.14 15.27
N VAL A 43 10.30 14.99 14.51
CA VAL A 43 10.21 15.39 13.11
C VAL A 43 9.48 16.73 12.99
N GLN A 44 9.96 17.60 12.12
CA GLN A 44 9.25 18.85 11.79
C GLN A 44 7.95 18.52 11.03
N HIS A 45 6.83 19.02 11.52
CA HIS A 45 5.53 18.93 10.85
C HIS A 45 5.08 20.31 10.36
N VAL A 46 4.59 20.35 9.12
CA VAL A 46 3.97 21.53 8.51
C VAL A 46 2.55 21.15 8.12
N ALA A 47 1.59 21.90 8.66
CA ALA A 47 0.19 21.73 8.25
C ALA A 47 0.01 22.22 6.82
N VAL A 48 -0.37 21.34 5.91
CA VAL A 48 -0.61 21.65 4.50
C VAL A 48 -1.76 20.84 3.95
N ASP A 49 -2.67 21.52 3.29
CA ASP A 49 -3.70 20.91 2.44
C ASP A 49 -3.32 21.21 1.00
N ARG A 50 -2.98 20.18 0.23
CA ARG A 50 -2.57 20.32 -1.17
C ARG A 50 -3.68 20.83 -2.09
N GLU A 51 -4.94 20.72 -1.67
CA GLU A 51 -6.09 21.23 -2.43
C GLU A 51 -6.20 22.77 -2.35
N VAL A 52 -5.47 23.40 -1.43
CA VAL A 52 -5.38 24.85 -1.34
C VAL A 52 -4.29 25.37 -2.29
N PRO A 53 -4.63 26.18 -3.29
CA PRO A 53 -3.64 26.72 -4.24
C PRO A 53 -2.48 27.44 -3.55
N GLY A 54 -1.24 27.09 -3.91
CA GLY A 54 -0.02 27.67 -3.36
C GLY A 54 0.41 27.15 -2.00
N ALA A 55 -0.42 26.37 -1.30
CA ALA A 55 -0.08 25.89 0.05
C ALA A 55 1.12 24.93 0.04
N LEU A 56 1.26 24.09 -0.98
CA LEU A 56 2.40 23.18 -1.08
C LEU A 56 3.70 23.92 -1.37
N GLU A 57 3.69 24.89 -2.25
CA GLU A 57 4.81 25.78 -2.55
C GLU A 57 5.28 26.57 -1.31
N GLU A 58 4.32 27.05 -0.51
CA GLU A 58 4.61 27.75 0.75
C GLU A 58 5.21 26.80 1.79
N ALA A 59 4.66 25.58 1.92
CA ALA A 59 5.13 24.59 2.87
C ALA A 59 6.55 24.09 2.57
N ILE A 60 6.93 23.97 1.29
CA ILE A 60 8.28 23.58 0.85
C ILE A 60 9.28 24.73 1.10
N GLY A 61 8.86 25.98 0.97
CA GLY A 61 9.68 27.17 1.20
C GLY A 61 10.83 27.30 0.19
N ASP A 62 12.07 27.45 0.69
CA ASP A 62 13.26 27.68 -0.14
C ASP A 62 13.68 26.48 -1.00
N GLY A 63 13.12 25.30 -0.74
CA GLY A 63 13.34 24.11 -1.53
C GLY A 63 13.77 22.88 -0.72
N VAL A 64 13.77 21.73 -1.42
CA VAL A 64 14.12 20.42 -0.87
C VAL A 64 14.93 19.61 -1.88
N ASP A 65 15.78 18.71 -1.40
CA ASP A 65 16.51 17.79 -2.28
C ASP A 65 15.60 16.70 -2.86
N VAL A 66 14.61 16.27 -2.07
CA VAL A 66 13.59 15.32 -2.52
C VAL A 66 12.22 15.66 -1.95
N LEU A 67 11.20 15.60 -2.80
CA LEU A 67 9.80 15.58 -2.41
C LEU A 67 9.25 14.15 -2.59
N VAL A 68 8.84 13.53 -1.49
CA VAL A 68 8.15 12.22 -1.52
C VAL A 68 6.66 12.46 -1.40
N ASP A 69 5.88 12.05 -2.38
CA ASP A 69 4.43 12.24 -2.40
C ASP A 69 3.69 10.90 -2.24
N PHE A 70 3.05 10.71 -1.10
CA PHE A 70 2.17 9.58 -0.80
C PHE A 70 0.71 9.83 -1.16
N ALA A 71 0.36 11.06 -1.51
CA ALA A 71 -1.01 11.56 -1.62
C ALA A 71 -1.39 12.07 -3.02
N ALA A 72 -0.64 11.71 -4.06
CA ALA A 72 -0.99 12.04 -5.45
C ALA A 72 -2.10 11.10 -5.95
N PHE A 73 -3.37 11.53 -5.90
CA PHE A 73 -4.53 10.74 -6.28
C PHE A 73 -5.25 11.26 -7.53
N GLU A 74 -5.17 12.55 -7.81
CA GLU A 74 -5.85 13.18 -8.94
C GLU A 74 -4.81 13.61 -10.00
N PRO A 75 -5.15 13.60 -11.31
CA PRO A 75 -4.23 13.98 -12.39
C PRO A 75 -3.62 15.37 -12.20
N GLU A 76 -4.38 16.33 -11.65
CA GLU A 76 -3.98 17.70 -11.37
C GLU A 76 -2.80 17.77 -10.37
N HIS A 77 -2.65 16.74 -9.54
CA HIS A 77 -1.51 16.65 -8.61
C HIS A 77 -0.16 16.53 -9.34
N ALA A 78 -0.15 15.98 -10.56
CA ALA A 78 1.08 15.95 -11.37
C ALA A 78 1.49 17.36 -11.80
N GLU A 79 0.55 18.20 -12.23
CA GLU A 79 0.83 19.60 -12.59
C GLU A 79 1.35 20.39 -11.39
N GLN A 80 0.73 20.17 -10.22
CA GLN A 80 1.19 20.79 -8.97
C GLN A 80 2.64 20.38 -8.63
N LEU A 81 2.98 19.09 -8.76
CA LEU A 81 4.34 18.63 -8.53
C LEU A 81 5.33 19.22 -9.53
N LEU A 82 4.95 19.36 -10.79
CA LEU A 82 5.78 19.97 -11.84
C LEU A 82 6.00 21.47 -11.65
N SER A 83 5.06 22.18 -11.01
CA SER A 83 5.25 23.60 -10.65
C SER A 83 6.41 23.81 -9.66
N LEU A 84 6.80 22.76 -8.93
CA LEU A 84 7.87 22.78 -7.94
C LEU A 84 9.26 22.51 -8.51
N ARG A 85 9.43 22.44 -9.83
CA ARG A 85 10.70 22.10 -10.50
C ARG A 85 11.91 22.95 -10.10
N ASP A 86 11.67 24.20 -9.70
CA ASP A 86 12.71 25.13 -9.24
C ASP A 86 12.94 25.05 -7.72
N ARG A 87 12.18 24.21 -7.00
CA ARG A 87 12.22 24.06 -5.54
C ARG A 87 12.44 22.63 -5.07
N ALA A 88 12.31 21.64 -5.94
CA ALA A 88 12.57 20.25 -5.62
C ALA A 88 13.69 19.71 -6.52
N GLY A 89 14.68 19.06 -5.92
CA GLY A 89 15.75 18.39 -6.68
C GLY A 89 15.27 17.14 -7.38
N SER A 90 14.32 16.41 -6.79
CA SER A 90 13.72 15.22 -7.37
C SER A 90 12.37 14.90 -6.72
N LEU A 91 11.59 14.05 -7.40
CA LEU A 91 10.33 13.48 -6.92
C LEU A 91 10.45 11.98 -6.69
N VAL A 92 9.82 11.50 -5.61
CA VAL A 92 9.46 10.07 -5.45
C VAL A 92 7.95 10.02 -5.20
N VAL A 93 7.20 9.45 -6.12
CA VAL A 93 5.73 9.47 -6.06
C VAL A 93 5.18 8.05 -5.94
N LEU A 94 4.34 7.84 -4.95
CA LEU A 94 3.69 6.55 -4.74
C LEU A 94 2.57 6.36 -5.76
N SER A 95 2.82 5.48 -6.72
CA SER A 95 1.84 4.93 -7.64
C SER A 95 1.26 3.62 -7.09
N SER A 96 0.69 2.78 -7.92
CA SER A 96 0.04 1.53 -7.51
C SER A 96 0.15 0.46 -8.59
N ALA A 97 0.29 -0.79 -8.18
CA ALA A 97 0.14 -1.94 -9.08
C ALA A 97 -1.26 -2.03 -9.71
N ALA A 98 -2.24 -1.31 -9.18
CA ALA A 98 -3.58 -1.23 -9.78
C ALA A 98 -3.56 -0.73 -11.23
N VAL A 99 -2.52 0.02 -11.65
CA VAL A 99 -2.39 0.50 -13.04
C VAL A 99 -2.32 -0.63 -14.08
N TYR A 100 -2.04 -1.85 -13.66
CA TYR A 100 -2.02 -3.02 -14.54
C TYR A 100 -3.40 -3.64 -14.78
N PHE A 101 -4.43 -3.26 -13.99
CA PHE A 101 -5.72 -3.92 -13.97
C PHE A 101 -6.84 -2.93 -14.30
N PRO A 102 -7.70 -3.26 -15.29
CA PRO A 102 -8.91 -2.48 -15.53
C PRO A 102 -9.82 -2.56 -14.29
N GLU A 103 -10.57 -1.48 -14.05
CA GLU A 103 -11.51 -1.40 -12.95
C GLU A 103 -12.86 -2.05 -13.25
N ASP A 104 -13.09 -2.42 -14.50
CA ASP A 104 -14.29 -3.13 -14.93
C ASP A 104 -14.14 -4.62 -14.58
N GLU A 105 -14.99 -5.10 -13.68
CA GLU A 105 -14.96 -6.49 -13.18
C GLU A 105 -15.19 -7.54 -14.28
N ASP A 106 -15.75 -7.15 -15.42
CA ASP A 106 -15.99 -8.03 -16.57
C ASP A 106 -14.72 -8.35 -17.39
N GLU A 107 -13.63 -7.58 -17.22
CA GLU A 107 -12.34 -7.84 -17.84
C GLU A 107 -11.32 -8.36 -16.83
N LEU A 108 -11.41 -9.62 -16.45
CA LEU A 108 -10.35 -10.31 -15.72
C LEU A 108 -9.11 -10.47 -16.60
N VAL A 109 -8.29 -9.44 -16.66
CA VAL A 109 -7.03 -9.47 -17.41
C VAL A 109 -6.07 -10.45 -16.75
N ARG A 110 -5.84 -11.57 -17.40
CA ARG A 110 -4.78 -12.49 -17.03
C ARG A 110 -3.44 -11.96 -17.54
N LEU A 111 -2.67 -11.36 -16.68
CA LEU A 111 -1.31 -10.95 -16.99
C LEU A 111 -0.33 -12.12 -16.82
N PRO A 112 0.73 -12.20 -17.64
CA PRO A 112 1.84 -13.09 -17.35
C PRO A 112 2.49 -12.68 -16.02
N VAL A 113 2.83 -13.65 -15.18
CA VAL A 113 3.55 -13.42 -13.92
C VAL A 113 4.99 -13.94 -14.02
N PRO A 114 5.95 -13.21 -13.45
CA PRO A 114 5.81 -11.92 -12.75
C PRO A 114 5.52 -10.76 -13.71
N ILE A 115 4.76 -9.76 -13.21
CA ILE A 115 4.35 -8.56 -13.96
C ILE A 115 5.48 -7.54 -13.87
N SER A 116 6.08 -7.21 -15.01
CA SER A 116 7.13 -6.19 -15.09
C SER A 116 6.57 -4.81 -15.42
N GLU A 117 7.37 -3.77 -15.23
CA GLU A 117 7.02 -2.38 -15.56
C GLU A 117 6.73 -2.18 -17.06
N ARG A 118 7.19 -3.10 -17.92
CA ARG A 118 6.95 -3.11 -19.37
C ARG A 118 5.60 -3.65 -19.79
N ASN A 119 4.86 -4.28 -18.86
CA ASN A 119 3.52 -4.76 -19.13
C ASN A 119 2.57 -3.59 -19.44
N ALA A 120 1.57 -3.87 -20.26
CA ALA A 120 0.52 -2.91 -20.57
C ALA A 120 -0.18 -2.44 -19.29
N THR A 121 -0.58 -1.20 -19.27
CA THR A 121 -1.33 -0.56 -18.20
C THR A 121 -2.68 -0.09 -18.72
N VAL A 122 -3.58 0.23 -17.80
CA VAL A 122 -4.85 0.87 -18.16
C VAL A 122 -4.62 2.20 -18.88
N ALA A 123 -5.59 2.65 -19.65
CA ALA A 123 -5.56 3.96 -20.27
C ALA A 123 -5.58 5.08 -19.18
N PRO A 124 -4.79 6.15 -19.38
CA PRO A 124 -4.80 7.30 -18.47
C PRO A 124 -6.12 8.07 -18.59
N GLY A 125 -6.60 8.65 -17.50
CA GLY A 125 -7.82 9.47 -17.53
C GLY A 125 -8.32 9.86 -16.15
N PRO A 126 -9.39 10.65 -16.10
CA PRO A 126 -10.03 11.07 -14.86
C PRO A 126 -10.95 10.00 -14.26
N GLY A 127 -11.02 8.82 -14.86
CA GLY A 127 -11.90 7.70 -14.46
C GLY A 127 -11.61 7.20 -13.05
N GLY A 128 -11.53 5.88 -12.90
CA GLY A 128 -11.25 5.29 -11.60
C GLY A 128 -9.80 5.46 -11.11
N TYR A 129 -9.50 4.84 -9.99
CA TYR A 129 -8.21 4.99 -9.29
C TYR A 129 -7.00 4.63 -10.17
N ALA A 130 -7.07 3.50 -10.88
CA ALA A 130 -5.97 3.03 -11.72
C ALA A 130 -5.67 4.01 -12.87
N SER A 131 -6.72 4.47 -13.57
CA SER A 131 -6.61 5.44 -14.67
C SER A 131 -6.04 6.78 -14.23
N LYS A 132 -6.44 7.29 -13.05
CA LYS A 132 -5.88 8.51 -12.45
C LYS A 132 -4.41 8.34 -12.08
N LYS A 133 -4.03 7.24 -11.43
CA LYS A 133 -2.62 6.94 -11.15
C LYS A 133 -1.78 6.87 -12.43
N ARG A 134 -2.32 6.24 -13.47
CA ARG A 134 -1.63 6.19 -14.76
C ARG A 134 -1.49 7.56 -15.42
N ALA A 135 -2.47 8.44 -15.30
CA ALA A 135 -2.38 9.81 -15.80
C ALA A 135 -1.26 10.60 -15.10
N ILE A 136 -1.15 10.46 -13.76
CA ILE A 136 -0.06 11.07 -12.98
C ILE A 136 1.31 10.54 -13.45
N GLU A 137 1.44 9.21 -13.62
CA GLU A 137 2.69 8.60 -14.11
C GLU A 137 3.13 9.21 -15.44
N LEU A 138 2.24 9.27 -16.41
CA LEU A 138 2.56 9.79 -17.74
C LEU A 138 2.99 11.25 -17.68
N ALA A 139 2.22 12.11 -17.02
CA ALA A 139 2.53 13.53 -16.91
C ALA A 139 3.92 13.77 -16.28
N LEU A 140 4.29 12.99 -15.25
CA LEU A 140 5.60 13.12 -14.61
C LEU A 140 6.75 12.50 -15.41
N LEU A 141 6.49 11.53 -16.28
CA LEU A 141 7.51 10.89 -17.11
C LEU A 141 7.75 11.58 -18.46
N GLU A 142 6.78 12.30 -18.99
CA GLU A 142 6.87 12.97 -20.30
C GLU A 142 7.71 14.26 -20.28
N GLN A 143 8.14 14.71 -19.11
CA GLN A 143 8.95 15.92 -18.94
C GLN A 143 10.39 15.61 -18.48
N ASP A 144 11.33 16.50 -18.79
CA ASP A 144 12.75 16.32 -18.47
C ASP A 144 13.25 17.27 -17.35
N ALA A 145 12.40 18.20 -16.90
CA ALA A 145 12.82 19.28 -16.02
C ALA A 145 13.04 18.83 -14.56
N LEU A 146 12.35 17.77 -14.10
CA LEU A 146 12.40 17.32 -12.72
C LEU A 146 12.47 15.77 -12.69
N PRO A 147 13.56 15.19 -12.18
CA PRO A 147 13.65 13.73 -12.04
C PRO A 147 12.50 13.18 -11.18
N ALA A 148 11.81 12.15 -11.66
CA ALA A 148 10.68 11.54 -10.96
C ALA A 148 10.81 10.01 -10.95
N THR A 149 10.86 9.42 -9.78
CA THR A 149 10.72 7.97 -9.57
C THR A 149 9.30 7.67 -9.13
N LEU A 150 8.59 6.84 -9.90
CA LEU A 150 7.24 6.41 -9.63
C LEU A 150 7.26 4.98 -9.13
N ILE A 151 6.63 4.71 -7.98
CA ILE A 151 6.67 3.40 -7.35
C ILE A 151 5.29 2.75 -7.42
N ARG A 152 5.15 1.70 -8.22
CA ARG A 152 3.95 0.86 -8.32
C ARG A 152 3.92 -0.15 -7.20
N ALA A 153 3.42 0.28 -6.05
CA ALA A 153 3.36 -0.58 -4.88
C ALA A 153 2.26 -1.63 -4.99
N GLY A 154 2.55 -2.84 -4.52
CA GLY A 154 1.58 -3.88 -4.24
C GLY A 154 0.69 -3.52 -3.03
N ALA A 155 0.08 -4.54 -2.41
CA ALA A 155 -0.74 -4.34 -1.22
C ALA A 155 0.14 -3.98 -0.01
N ILE A 156 0.18 -2.70 0.34
CA ILE A 156 1.03 -2.20 1.44
C ILE A 156 0.48 -2.71 2.77
N HIS A 157 1.36 -3.27 3.62
CA HIS A 157 1.05 -3.70 4.97
C HIS A 157 2.05 -3.14 5.99
N GLY A 158 1.61 -3.00 7.23
CA GLY A 158 2.40 -2.43 8.32
C GLY A 158 1.53 -1.68 9.32
N PRO A 159 2.11 -1.22 10.45
CA PRO A 159 1.43 -0.37 11.42
C PRO A 159 0.94 0.95 10.81
N TRP A 160 0.06 1.66 11.52
CA TRP A 160 -0.47 2.99 11.17
C TRP A 160 -1.31 3.04 9.90
N SER A 161 -1.79 1.88 9.43
CA SER A 161 -2.63 1.79 8.24
C SER A 161 -4.07 2.20 8.54
N THR A 162 -4.67 3.02 7.67
CA THR A 162 -6.13 3.25 7.62
C THR A 162 -6.83 2.29 6.69
N TRP A 163 -6.05 1.52 5.95
CA TRP A 163 -6.46 0.47 5.04
C TRP A 163 -5.68 -0.81 5.35
N SER A 164 -5.96 -1.44 6.51
CA SER A 164 -5.31 -2.71 6.85
C SER A 164 -6.12 -3.89 6.34
N ARG A 165 -5.52 -4.63 5.44
CA ARG A 165 -6.11 -5.84 4.87
C ARG A 165 -6.06 -7.01 5.84
N GLU A 166 -5.02 -7.08 6.68
CA GLU A 166 -4.82 -8.10 7.72
C GLU A 166 -5.94 -8.11 8.75
N TRP A 167 -6.68 -7.00 8.87
CA TRP A 167 -7.86 -6.89 9.71
C TRP A 167 -8.91 -7.94 9.39
N HIS A 168 -8.99 -8.41 8.15
CA HIS A 168 -9.85 -9.52 7.75
C HIS A 168 -9.68 -10.76 8.64
N PHE A 169 -8.45 -11.11 8.97
CA PHE A 169 -8.13 -12.27 9.81
C PHE A 169 -8.03 -11.89 11.29
N VAL A 170 -7.39 -10.77 11.63
CA VAL A 170 -7.24 -10.31 13.02
C VAL A 170 -8.60 -10.18 13.68
N LYS A 171 -9.57 -9.55 13.03
CA LYS A 171 -10.92 -9.40 13.58
C LYS A 171 -11.59 -10.76 13.82
N ARG A 172 -11.46 -11.72 12.91
CA ARG A 172 -12.01 -13.06 13.10
C ARG A 172 -11.45 -13.76 14.35
N VAL A 173 -10.16 -13.62 14.59
CA VAL A 173 -9.52 -14.14 15.82
C VAL A 173 -10.06 -13.42 17.05
N LEU A 174 -10.14 -12.11 17.05
CA LEU A 174 -10.66 -11.31 18.17
C LEU A 174 -12.15 -11.60 18.45
N ASP A 175 -12.94 -11.89 17.42
CA ASP A 175 -14.33 -12.30 17.53
C ASP A 175 -14.49 -13.78 17.96
N GLY A 176 -13.39 -14.52 18.12
CA GLY A 176 -13.40 -15.93 18.57
C GLY A 176 -13.91 -16.90 17.51
N ARG A 177 -13.83 -16.56 16.21
CA ARG A 177 -14.26 -17.43 15.12
C ARG A 177 -13.42 -18.71 15.09
N ARG A 178 -14.09 -19.85 14.97
CA ARG A 178 -13.45 -21.19 14.91
C ARG A 178 -13.39 -21.76 13.52
N VAL A 179 -13.89 -21.05 12.54
CA VAL A 179 -13.92 -21.44 11.13
C VAL A 179 -13.55 -20.21 10.29
N VAL A 180 -12.78 -20.43 9.25
CA VAL A 180 -12.55 -19.47 8.18
C VAL A 180 -12.88 -20.13 6.85
N VAL A 181 -13.64 -19.43 6.01
CA VAL A 181 -13.98 -19.89 4.64
C VAL A 181 -13.14 -19.09 3.65
N LEU A 182 -12.45 -19.78 2.74
CA LEU A 182 -11.59 -19.12 1.74
C LEU A 182 -11.92 -19.64 0.33
N ALA A 183 -12.27 -18.70 -0.55
CA ALA A 183 -12.44 -18.96 -1.97
C ALA A 183 -11.10 -19.27 -2.66
N TYR A 184 -11.16 -19.76 -3.89
CA TYR A 184 -9.99 -20.16 -4.68
C TYR A 184 -9.06 -21.09 -3.90
N ARG A 185 -9.62 -21.87 -2.96
CA ARG A 185 -8.90 -22.76 -2.05
C ARG A 185 -7.83 -22.04 -1.21
N GLY A 186 -8.00 -20.75 -0.97
CA GLY A 186 -7.01 -19.91 -0.30
C GLY A 186 -5.72 -19.71 -1.10
N ALA A 187 -5.67 -20.12 -2.36
CA ALA A 187 -4.47 -20.08 -3.19
C ALA A 187 -4.23 -18.72 -3.88
N SER A 188 -5.17 -17.79 -3.77
CA SER A 188 -4.99 -16.43 -4.33
C SER A 188 -3.71 -15.81 -3.83
N ARG A 189 -2.99 -15.13 -4.75
CA ARG A 189 -1.78 -14.34 -4.46
C ARG A 189 -1.98 -12.94 -5.00
N PHE A 190 -2.00 -11.96 -4.13
CA PHE A 190 -1.95 -10.54 -4.50
C PHE A 190 -0.73 -9.93 -3.82
N HIS A 191 0.26 -9.52 -4.61
CA HIS A 191 1.57 -9.14 -4.11
C HIS A 191 1.49 -8.10 -3.01
N THR A 192 1.98 -8.46 -1.83
CA THR A 192 2.09 -7.58 -0.66
C THR A 192 3.39 -6.77 -0.71
N ILE A 193 3.46 -5.67 0.02
CA ILE A 193 4.70 -4.96 0.31
C ILE A 193 4.71 -4.41 1.73
N SER A 194 5.71 -4.79 2.51
CA SER A 194 5.95 -4.21 3.83
C SER A 194 6.31 -2.72 3.72
N VAL A 195 5.81 -1.92 4.66
CA VAL A 195 6.22 -0.51 4.79
C VAL A 195 7.75 -0.35 4.92
N HIS A 196 8.45 -1.34 5.48
CA HIS A 196 9.91 -1.32 5.61
C HIS A 196 10.62 -1.53 4.27
N ASN A 197 10.12 -2.46 3.43
CA ASN A 197 10.62 -2.68 2.08
C ASN A 197 10.33 -1.48 1.19
N LEU A 198 9.14 -0.90 1.31
CA LEU A 198 8.76 0.30 0.57
C LEU A 198 9.60 1.51 0.99
N ALA A 199 9.85 1.70 2.29
CA ALA A 199 10.73 2.75 2.81
C ALA A 199 12.17 2.59 2.32
N GLU A 200 12.69 1.35 2.21
CA GLU A 200 14.02 1.09 1.64
C GLU A 200 14.09 1.53 0.18
N LEU A 201 13.11 1.16 -0.63
CA LEU A 201 13.07 1.53 -2.04
C LEU A 201 12.93 3.05 -2.23
N ILE A 202 12.07 3.72 -1.45
CA ILE A 202 11.90 5.17 -1.48
C ILE A 202 13.20 5.88 -1.09
N TRP A 203 13.89 5.43 -0.05
CA TRP A 203 15.18 5.98 0.34
C TRP A 203 16.22 5.85 -0.78
N LEU A 204 16.34 4.66 -1.39
CA LEU A 204 17.27 4.45 -2.51
C LEU A 204 16.93 5.35 -3.70
N ALA A 205 15.66 5.57 -4.00
CA ALA A 205 15.21 6.49 -5.04
C ALA A 205 15.58 7.95 -4.73
N ALA A 206 15.48 8.35 -3.45
CA ALA A 206 15.91 9.67 -2.98
C ALA A 206 17.43 9.87 -3.08
N GLU A 207 18.22 8.81 -2.81
CA GLU A 207 19.69 8.84 -2.95
C GLU A 207 20.15 8.91 -4.41
N ARG A 208 19.37 8.37 -5.33
CA ARG A 208 19.68 8.26 -6.76
C ARG A 208 18.55 8.82 -7.62
N PRO A 209 18.42 10.15 -7.69
CA PRO A 209 17.41 10.79 -8.53
C PRO A 209 17.44 10.27 -9.97
N GLY A 210 16.26 10.06 -10.56
CA GLY A 210 16.15 9.57 -11.92
C GLY A 210 14.71 9.59 -12.40
N ARG A 211 14.51 9.35 -13.70
CA ARG A 211 13.19 9.27 -14.32
C ARG A 211 12.88 7.81 -14.62
N ARG A 212 12.02 7.20 -13.81
CA ARG A 212 11.73 5.77 -13.88
C ARG A 212 10.41 5.39 -13.24
N VAL A 213 9.94 4.20 -13.58
CA VAL A 213 8.85 3.50 -12.89
C VAL A 213 9.44 2.23 -12.30
N LEU A 214 9.08 1.90 -11.07
CA LEU A 214 9.54 0.70 -10.38
C LEU A 214 8.37 0.01 -9.70
N ASN A 215 8.27 -1.29 -9.88
CA ASN A 215 7.41 -2.12 -9.06
C ASN A 215 7.97 -2.27 -7.65
N ALA A 216 7.07 -2.47 -6.68
CA ALA A 216 7.44 -2.69 -5.30
C ALA A 216 6.58 -3.79 -4.68
N GLY A 217 7.24 -4.87 -4.24
CA GLY A 217 6.63 -6.03 -3.57
C GLY A 217 7.58 -6.66 -2.58
N ASP A 218 7.04 -7.52 -1.71
CA ASP A 218 7.83 -8.36 -0.82
C ASP A 218 8.58 -9.44 -1.63
N PRO A 219 9.63 -10.08 -1.10
CA PRO A 219 10.40 -11.08 -1.85
C PRO A 219 9.54 -12.23 -2.38
N GLU A 220 8.62 -12.71 -1.55
CA GLU A 220 7.71 -13.81 -1.86
C GLU A 220 6.29 -13.44 -1.43
N PRO A 221 5.36 -13.23 -2.38
CA PRO A 221 3.98 -12.92 -2.05
C PRO A 221 3.30 -14.15 -1.43
N PRO A 222 2.75 -14.05 -0.21
CA PRO A 222 2.03 -15.15 0.42
C PRO A 222 0.71 -15.42 -0.29
N THR A 223 0.20 -16.65 -0.16
CA THR A 223 -1.18 -16.94 -0.45
C THR A 223 -2.10 -16.40 0.64
N VAL A 224 -3.38 -16.23 0.32
CA VAL A 224 -4.39 -15.83 1.32
C VAL A 224 -4.44 -16.80 2.50
N LEU A 225 -4.27 -18.11 2.23
CA LEU A 225 -4.21 -19.12 3.26
C LEU A 225 -2.99 -18.94 4.19
N GLU A 226 -1.82 -18.66 3.63
CA GLU A 226 -0.59 -18.36 4.40
C GLU A 226 -0.74 -17.12 5.25
N ILE A 227 -1.36 -16.04 4.72
CA ILE A 227 -1.70 -14.84 5.49
C ILE A 227 -2.58 -15.18 6.70
N GLY A 228 -3.68 -15.92 6.46
CA GLY A 228 -4.59 -16.33 7.52
C GLY A 228 -3.93 -17.18 8.62
N ARG A 229 -3.10 -18.15 8.22
CA ARG A 229 -2.32 -18.98 9.14
C ARG A 229 -1.29 -18.18 9.93
N GLY A 230 -0.61 -17.23 9.27
CA GLY A 230 0.32 -16.34 9.93
C GLY A 230 -0.35 -15.51 11.02
N VAL A 231 -1.48 -14.85 10.72
CA VAL A 231 -2.25 -14.08 11.72
C VAL A 231 -2.74 -14.96 12.86
N ALA A 232 -3.26 -16.15 12.56
CA ALA A 232 -3.72 -17.09 13.59
C ALA A 232 -2.56 -17.53 14.50
N SER A 233 -1.40 -17.84 13.93
CA SER A 233 -0.19 -18.20 14.68
C SER A 233 0.28 -17.08 15.62
N GLU A 234 0.34 -15.84 15.12
CA GLU A 234 0.74 -14.68 15.93
C GLU A 234 -0.19 -14.43 17.12
N LEU A 235 -1.47 -14.76 16.99
CA LEU A 235 -2.47 -14.57 18.03
C LEU A 235 -2.75 -15.84 18.86
N GLY A 236 -1.98 -16.93 18.64
CA GLY A 236 -2.16 -18.19 19.35
C GLY A 236 -3.56 -18.80 19.13
N HIS A 237 -4.12 -18.63 17.94
CA HIS A 237 -5.46 -19.03 17.57
C HIS A 237 -5.47 -20.22 16.61
N GLU A 238 -6.49 -21.07 16.74
CA GLU A 238 -6.72 -22.19 15.80
C GLU A 238 -8.16 -22.12 15.27
N TRP A 239 -8.31 -22.36 13.98
CA TRP A 239 -9.59 -22.49 13.29
C TRP A 239 -9.59 -23.65 12.28
N ALA A 240 -10.78 -24.12 11.92
CA ALA A 240 -10.96 -25.02 10.80
C ALA A 240 -10.98 -24.21 9.50
N GLU A 241 -10.21 -24.64 8.51
CA GLU A 241 -10.12 -24.02 7.19
C GLU A 241 -11.10 -24.72 6.23
N VAL A 242 -12.08 -23.99 5.72
CA VAL A 242 -13.03 -24.45 4.71
C VAL A 242 -12.64 -23.82 3.37
N LEU A 243 -12.02 -24.64 2.52
CA LEU A 243 -11.44 -24.21 1.24
C LEU A 243 -12.40 -24.52 0.10
N ILE A 244 -13.09 -23.49 -0.40
CA ILE A 244 -14.05 -23.60 -1.51
C ILE A 244 -13.42 -23.21 -2.84
N GLY A 245 -13.99 -23.66 -3.97
CA GLY A 245 -13.50 -23.36 -5.32
C GLY A 245 -13.71 -21.90 -5.68
N GLU A 246 -14.96 -21.49 -5.69
CA GLU A 246 -15.38 -20.12 -6.00
C GLU A 246 -16.08 -19.50 -4.79
N PRO A 247 -16.15 -18.17 -4.67
CA PRO A 247 -16.92 -17.55 -3.60
C PRO A 247 -18.41 -17.84 -3.74
N VAL A 248 -19.13 -17.86 -2.62
CA VAL A 248 -20.58 -18.02 -2.59
C VAL A 248 -21.20 -16.71 -2.09
N GLY A 249 -21.66 -15.87 -3.03
CA GLY A 249 -21.93 -14.48 -2.74
C GLY A 249 -20.63 -13.81 -2.31
N HIS A 250 -20.61 -13.19 -1.14
CA HIS A 250 -19.40 -12.59 -0.54
C HIS A 250 -18.64 -13.57 0.38
N VAL A 251 -19.19 -14.77 0.64
CA VAL A 251 -18.55 -15.73 1.55
C VAL A 251 -17.34 -16.39 0.90
N GLY A 252 -16.23 -16.34 1.59
CA GLY A 252 -14.94 -16.86 1.14
C GLY A 252 -14.07 -15.81 0.44
N GLU A 253 -14.62 -14.64 0.09
CA GLU A 253 -13.84 -13.55 -0.45
C GLU A 253 -13.01 -12.84 0.60
N THR A 254 -11.83 -12.40 0.19
CA THR A 254 -10.96 -11.52 0.93
C THR A 254 -10.50 -10.40 0.00
N VAL A 255 -9.90 -9.36 0.54
CA VAL A 255 -9.35 -8.26 -0.24
C VAL A 255 -8.13 -8.63 -1.10
N TRP A 256 -7.64 -9.85 -0.97
CA TRP A 256 -6.60 -10.43 -1.82
C TRP A 256 -7.15 -11.51 -2.75
N SER A 257 -8.45 -11.79 -2.70
CA SER A 257 -9.05 -12.84 -3.54
C SER A 257 -8.94 -12.48 -5.00
N THR A 258 -8.32 -13.38 -5.76
CA THR A 258 -8.18 -13.26 -7.20
C THR A 258 -8.07 -14.66 -7.80
N PRO A 259 -8.74 -14.95 -8.92
CA PRO A 259 -8.62 -16.24 -9.61
C PRO A 259 -7.25 -16.42 -10.27
N HIS A 260 -6.52 -15.33 -10.53
CA HIS A 260 -5.19 -15.33 -11.14
C HIS A 260 -4.18 -14.60 -10.26
N PRO A 261 -2.95 -15.14 -10.12
CA PRO A 261 -1.95 -14.51 -9.27
C PRO A 261 -1.53 -13.13 -9.79
N VAL A 262 -1.40 -12.19 -8.87
CA VAL A 262 -0.80 -10.86 -9.10
C VAL A 262 0.55 -10.87 -8.41
N VAL A 263 1.61 -11.07 -9.18
CA VAL A 263 3.00 -11.13 -8.68
C VAL A 263 3.83 -10.14 -9.50
N LEU A 264 4.45 -9.19 -8.84
CA LEU A 264 5.25 -8.13 -9.45
C LEU A 264 6.71 -8.59 -9.64
N ASP A 265 7.32 -8.15 -10.71
CA ASP A 265 8.76 -8.26 -10.95
C ASP A 265 9.47 -7.02 -10.40
N MET A 266 10.44 -7.17 -9.51
CA MET A 266 11.23 -6.08 -8.95
C MET A 266 12.66 -6.02 -9.53
N THR A 267 12.90 -6.68 -10.67
CA THR A 267 14.24 -6.74 -11.29
C THR A 267 14.75 -5.34 -11.66
N ASP A 268 13.88 -4.44 -12.14
CA ASP A 268 14.28 -3.09 -12.50
C ASP A 268 14.68 -2.28 -11.24
N ALA A 269 14.01 -2.45 -10.10
CA ALA A 269 14.39 -1.82 -8.83
C ALA A 269 15.76 -2.34 -8.32
N GLU A 270 15.99 -3.64 -8.44
CA GLU A 270 17.30 -4.25 -8.12
C GLU A 270 18.40 -3.71 -9.03
N PHE A 271 18.18 -3.71 -10.33
CA PHE A 271 19.19 -3.32 -11.32
C PHE A 271 19.52 -1.82 -11.25
N GLU A 272 18.50 -0.95 -11.19
CA GLU A 272 18.71 0.50 -11.24
C GLU A 272 19.15 1.10 -9.90
N LEU A 273 18.64 0.58 -8.79
CA LEU A 273 18.87 1.15 -7.46
C LEU A 273 19.70 0.25 -6.54
N GLY A 274 19.98 -0.98 -6.92
CA GLY A 274 20.58 -1.96 -6.04
C GLY A 274 19.64 -2.37 -4.90
N TYR A 275 18.32 -2.24 -5.14
CA TYR A 275 17.32 -2.56 -4.14
C TYR A 275 17.44 -4.02 -3.69
N ARG A 276 17.33 -4.22 -2.39
CA ARG A 276 17.17 -5.53 -1.75
C ARG A 276 16.10 -5.40 -0.69
N PRO A 277 15.13 -6.31 -0.64
CA PRO A 277 14.17 -6.34 0.45
C PRO A 277 14.89 -6.48 1.80
N VAL A 278 14.41 -5.76 2.80
CA VAL A 278 14.98 -5.78 4.17
C VAL A 278 14.20 -6.71 5.09
N THR A 279 13.03 -7.18 4.66
CA THR A 279 12.19 -8.11 5.41
C THR A 279 11.33 -8.96 4.46
N THR A 280 10.80 -10.07 4.96
CA THR A 280 9.74 -10.85 4.30
C THR A 280 8.37 -10.48 4.85
N TYR A 281 7.29 -10.91 4.19
CA TYR A 281 5.93 -10.73 4.73
C TYR A 281 5.81 -11.35 6.13
N GLU A 282 6.27 -12.58 6.29
CA GLU A 282 6.21 -13.33 7.56
C GLU A 282 6.97 -12.60 8.69
N GLN A 283 8.13 -12.04 8.39
CA GLN A 283 8.93 -11.29 9.38
C GLN A 283 8.32 -9.95 9.79
N ALA A 284 7.57 -9.30 8.89
CA ALA A 284 6.92 -8.02 9.16
C ALA A 284 5.49 -8.16 9.73
N LEU A 285 4.87 -9.34 9.60
CA LEU A 285 3.49 -9.58 10.04
C LEU A 285 3.27 -9.37 11.55
N PRO A 286 4.16 -9.83 12.45
CA PRO A 286 3.99 -9.65 13.90
C PRO A 286 3.77 -8.19 14.32
N GLU A 287 4.53 -7.25 13.75
CA GLU A 287 4.39 -5.82 14.03
C GLU A 287 3.03 -5.29 13.60
N THR A 288 2.57 -5.70 12.40
CA THR A 288 1.26 -5.31 11.87
C THR A 288 0.13 -5.82 12.76
N VAL A 289 0.18 -7.11 13.15
CA VAL A 289 -0.83 -7.75 14.00
C VAL A 289 -0.84 -7.10 15.39
N ALA A 290 0.32 -6.90 16.00
CA ALA A 290 0.43 -6.27 17.32
C ALA A 290 -0.17 -4.86 17.32
N TRP A 291 0.13 -4.06 16.28
CA TRP A 291 -0.45 -2.72 16.14
C TRP A 291 -1.97 -2.77 15.98
N LEU A 292 -2.50 -3.66 15.15
CA LEU A 292 -3.95 -3.80 14.95
C LEU A 292 -4.68 -4.14 16.24
N VAL A 293 -4.17 -5.10 17.00
CA VAL A 293 -4.76 -5.50 18.29
C VAL A 293 -4.74 -4.35 19.29
N GLU A 294 -3.60 -3.66 19.41
CA GLU A 294 -3.46 -2.54 20.36
C GLU A 294 -4.32 -1.34 19.96
N ALA A 295 -4.26 -0.95 18.70
CA ALA A 295 -4.97 0.25 18.22
C ALA A 295 -6.50 0.11 18.26
N THR A 296 -7.01 -1.13 18.21
CA THR A 296 -8.45 -1.42 18.23
C THR A 296 -8.97 -1.86 19.60
N ARG A 297 -8.11 -1.95 20.62
CA ARG A 297 -8.47 -2.45 21.97
C ARG A 297 -9.63 -1.67 22.58
N ASP A 298 -9.56 -0.34 22.53
CA ASP A 298 -10.51 0.59 23.17
C ASP A 298 -11.15 1.56 22.16
N ARG A 299 -11.06 1.25 20.86
CA ARG A 299 -11.60 2.10 19.77
C ARG A 299 -12.39 1.28 18.77
N ASP A 300 -13.45 1.85 18.23
CA ASP A 300 -14.10 1.24 17.09
C ASP A 300 -13.13 1.23 15.88
N TRP A 301 -12.89 0.04 15.37
CA TRP A 301 -12.02 -0.14 14.21
C TRP A 301 -12.52 0.60 12.97
N ARG A 302 -13.83 0.87 12.87
CA ARG A 302 -14.43 1.60 11.76
C ARG A 302 -13.99 3.07 11.75
N GLU A 303 -13.85 3.65 12.94
CA GLU A 303 -13.34 5.02 13.08
C GLU A 303 -11.84 5.08 12.85
N LEU A 304 -11.11 4.08 13.32
CA LEU A 304 -9.66 3.99 13.14
C LEU A 304 -9.27 3.72 11.68
N MET A 305 -10.02 2.84 11.00
CA MET A 305 -9.74 2.36 9.65
C MET A 305 -10.97 2.51 8.74
N PRO A 306 -11.37 3.75 8.40
CA PRO A 306 -12.62 4.00 7.66
C PRO A 306 -12.63 3.40 6.26
N GLN A 307 -11.48 3.28 5.61
CA GLN A 307 -11.39 2.63 4.30
C GLN A 307 -11.55 1.11 4.41
N THR A 308 -10.95 0.49 5.42
CA THR A 308 -11.15 -0.93 5.76
C THR A 308 -12.64 -1.20 6.02
N ALA A 309 -13.30 -0.35 6.80
CA ALA A 309 -14.72 -0.47 7.10
C ALA A 309 -15.57 -0.45 5.84
N LYS A 310 -15.34 0.53 4.97
CA LYS A 310 -16.10 0.68 3.72
C LYS A 310 -16.05 -0.55 2.82
N ILE A 311 -14.91 -1.26 2.80
CA ILE A 311 -14.67 -2.36 1.87
C ILE A 311 -14.93 -3.73 2.50
N MET A 312 -14.64 -3.90 3.80
CA MET A 312 -14.67 -5.21 4.46
C MET A 312 -15.88 -5.46 5.37
N GLU A 313 -16.83 -4.54 5.51
CA GLU A 313 -17.95 -4.75 6.43
C GLU A 313 -18.74 -6.03 6.12
N SER A 314 -19.01 -6.28 4.84
CA SER A 314 -19.68 -7.51 4.38
C SER A 314 -18.86 -8.79 4.62
N SER A 315 -17.54 -8.69 4.73
CA SER A 315 -16.68 -9.84 4.99
C SER A 315 -16.88 -10.45 6.38
N PHE A 316 -17.60 -9.77 7.28
CA PHE A 316 -17.86 -10.23 8.65
C PHE A 316 -19.31 -10.71 8.84
N ASP A 317 -19.99 -11.11 7.76
CA ASP A 317 -21.27 -11.82 7.82
C ASP A 317 -21.06 -13.28 8.22
N TYR A 318 -20.83 -13.48 9.50
CA TYR A 318 -20.60 -14.82 10.07
C TYR A 318 -21.83 -15.75 9.98
N ALA A 319 -23.03 -15.17 9.88
CA ALA A 319 -24.24 -15.98 9.72
C ALA A 319 -24.28 -16.66 8.34
N ALA A 320 -23.89 -15.94 7.29
CA ALA A 320 -23.78 -16.52 5.95
C ALA A 320 -22.65 -17.55 5.86
N GLU A 321 -21.49 -17.30 6.51
CA GLU A 321 -20.40 -18.29 6.61
C GLU A 321 -20.89 -19.59 7.29
N ASP A 322 -21.54 -19.47 8.45
CA ASP A 322 -22.00 -20.62 9.24
C ASP A 322 -23.07 -21.45 8.47
N GLU A 323 -23.95 -20.79 7.74
CA GLU A 323 -24.94 -21.44 6.89
C GLU A 323 -24.28 -22.21 5.73
N LEU A 324 -23.27 -21.62 5.10
CA LEU A 324 -22.51 -22.32 4.05
C LEU A 324 -21.78 -23.55 4.61
N VAL A 325 -21.11 -23.42 5.75
CA VAL A 325 -20.39 -24.53 6.40
C VAL A 325 -21.35 -25.66 6.75
N LYS A 326 -22.53 -25.37 7.32
CA LYS A 326 -23.56 -26.37 7.60
C LYS A 326 -23.99 -27.13 6.35
N ARG A 327 -24.21 -26.42 5.24
CA ARG A 327 -24.59 -27.08 3.96
C ARG A 327 -23.48 -27.98 3.43
N LEU A 328 -22.22 -27.58 3.52
CA LEU A 328 -21.08 -28.35 3.06
C LEU A 328 -20.81 -29.61 3.94
N THR A 329 -21.20 -29.59 5.22
CA THR A 329 -20.99 -30.69 6.16
C THR A 329 -22.16 -31.65 6.23
N ALA A 330 -23.33 -31.28 5.69
CA ALA A 330 -24.54 -32.09 5.67
C ALA A 330 -24.70 -32.95 4.38
N GLY A 331 -23.88 -32.72 3.37
CA GLY A 331 -23.84 -33.48 2.09
C GLY A 331 -22.63 -34.39 2.01
#